data_d1ecd87644327c19b77c296b247fe2b1
#
_entry.id   d1ecd87644327c19b77c296b247fe2b1
#
_cell.length_a   1.000
_cell.length_b   1.000
_cell.length_c   1.000
_cell.angle_alpha   90.00
_cell.angle_beta   90.00
_cell.angle_gamma   90.00
#
_symmetry.space_group_name_H-M   'P 1'
#
loop_
_entity.id
_entity.type
_entity.pdbx_description
1 polymer ?
#
loop_
_entity_poly.entity_id
_entity_poly.type
_entity_poly.pdbx_seq_one_letter_code
_entity_poly.pdbx_strand_id
1 'polypeptide(L)'
;MNRTFLTRTAIVSALAIGLGACSGGLFGGGDGKKVTPTVGDRQPILSRIETGAKVDPALASVSVVLPPAQANASWAQAGGNAGKSYGHLALATSPTRAFTVDIEGASNRRRLGAAPVVGGGNLYAVGGDGVLNAFDAQTGARRWTYNPGIESELKPSAFGGGAAYDDGKVYMTDGVGNVVALNAASGSVLWKVKPSGPLRGSPTIAFGSVFVMTQDNQIFALNSADGSVQWQESGSSTQAGVFGVAAPAAGQGTVIAG
;
A
#
# COMPACT_ATOMS: atom_id res chain seq x y z
N MET A 1 -60.59 -18.78 -35.79
CA MET A 1 -59.38 -18.72 -34.93
C MET A 1 -58.18 -18.55 -35.84
N ASN A 2 -57.54 -17.34 -35.82
CA ASN A 2 -56.61 -16.92 -36.88
C ASN A 2 -55.26 -17.65 -36.72
N ARG A 3 -54.77 -18.29 -37.81
CA ARG A 3 -53.49 -18.98 -37.90
C ARG A 3 -52.28 -18.09 -37.47
N THR A 4 -52.41 -16.79 -37.64
CA THR A 4 -51.42 -15.80 -37.21
C THR A 4 -51.30 -15.64 -35.71
N PHE A 5 -52.33 -15.95 -34.94
CA PHE A 5 -52.33 -15.88 -33.48
C PHE A 5 -51.56 -17.04 -32.87
N LEU A 6 -51.76 -18.22 -33.41
CA LEU A 6 -51.07 -19.44 -32.97
C LEU A 6 -49.56 -19.40 -33.22
N THR A 7 -49.12 -18.86 -34.39
CA THR A 7 -47.70 -18.71 -34.69
C THR A 7 -47.02 -17.67 -33.79
N ARG A 8 -47.69 -16.59 -33.47
CA ARG A 8 -47.12 -15.54 -32.57
C ARG A 8 -46.96 -16.06 -31.13
N THR A 9 -47.93 -16.83 -30.65
CA THR A 9 -47.90 -17.43 -29.31
C THR A 9 -46.78 -18.49 -29.21
N ALA A 10 -46.56 -19.30 -30.26
CA ALA A 10 -45.53 -20.31 -30.31
C ALA A 10 -44.10 -19.67 -30.33
N ILE A 11 -43.91 -18.56 -31.05
CA ILE A 11 -42.64 -17.84 -31.10
C ILE A 11 -42.32 -17.18 -29.74
N VAL A 12 -43.31 -16.57 -29.07
CA VAL A 12 -43.09 -15.96 -27.75
C VAL A 12 -42.80 -17.04 -26.68
N SER A 13 -43.46 -18.20 -26.76
CA SER A 13 -43.17 -19.30 -25.83
C SER A 13 -41.76 -19.92 -26.07
N ALA A 14 -41.31 -20.01 -27.32
CA ALA A 14 -39.98 -20.50 -27.65
C ALA A 14 -38.86 -19.52 -27.21
N LEU A 15 -39.11 -18.18 -27.29
CA LEU A 15 -38.19 -17.19 -26.78
C LEU A 15 -38.11 -17.20 -25.23
N ALA A 16 -39.22 -17.42 -24.53
CA ALA A 16 -39.23 -17.49 -23.08
C ALA A 16 -38.46 -18.69 -22.53
N ILE A 17 -38.47 -19.82 -23.26
CA ILE A 17 -37.71 -21.04 -22.89
C ILE A 17 -36.22 -20.85 -23.14
N GLY A 18 -35.84 -20.07 -24.18
CA GLY A 18 -34.44 -19.77 -24.48
C GLY A 18 -33.75 -18.84 -23.47
N LEU A 19 -34.46 -17.93 -22.81
CA LEU A 19 -33.92 -17.05 -21.79
C LEU A 19 -33.80 -17.71 -20.41
N GLY A 20 -34.51 -18.81 -20.15
CA GLY A 20 -34.42 -19.58 -18.90
C GLY A 20 -33.20 -20.50 -18.82
N ALA A 21 -32.54 -20.80 -19.93
CA ALA A 21 -31.38 -21.69 -19.96
C ALA A 21 -30.10 -21.14 -19.38
N CYS A 22 -30.02 -19.81 -19.13
CA CYS A 22 -28.86 -19.15 -18.52
C CYS A 22 -28.98 -18.97 -17.00
N SER A 23 -30.12 -19.27 -16.37
CA SER A 23 -30.23 -19.33 -14.93
C SER A 23 -30.13 -20.80 -14.51
N GLY A 24 -28.96 -21.21 -14.04
CA GLY A 24 -28.58 -22.58 -13.68
C GLY A 24 -29.44 -23.26 -12.61
N GLY A 25 -30.73 -23.40 -12.87
CA GLY A 25 -31.69 -23.90 -11.88
C GLY A 25 -32.57 -25.07 -12.27
N LEU A 26 -32.51 -25.61 -13.49
CA LEU A 26 -33.45 -26.68 -13.90
C LEU A 26 -32.84 -28.09 -14.16
N PHE A 27 -31.54 -28.21 -14.09
CA PHE A 27 -30.88 -29.50 -14.03
C PHE A 27 -29.94 -29.50 -12.83
N GLY A 28 -30.50 -29.81 -11.68
CA GLY A 28 -29.76 -30.09 -10.47
C GLY A 28 -28.94 -31.38 -10.63
N GLY A 29 -27.87 -31.30 -11.39
CA GLY A 29 -26.74 -32.20 -11.29
C GLY A 29 -25.88 -31.68 -10.15
N GLY A 30 -25.92 -32.36 -9.00
CA GLY A 30 -25.01 -32.02 -7.91
C GLY A 30 -23.58 -32.01 -8.44
N ASP A 31 -22.93 -30.85 -8.40
CA ASP A 31 -21.49 -30.74 -8.48
C ASP A 31 -20.89 -31.41 -7.23
N GLY A 32 -20.98 -32.71 -7.19
CA GLY A 32 -20.02 -33.53 -6.48
C GLY A 32 -18.68 -33.18 -7.17
N LYS A 33 -17.84 -32.34 -6.56
CA LYS A 33 -16.44 -32.18 -6.93
C LYS A 33 -15.94 -33.59 -7.25
N LYS A 34 -15.64 -33.85 -8.53
CA LYS A 34 -14.96 -35.08 -8.92
C LYS A 34 -13.63 -35.07 -8.20
N VAL A 35 -13.63 -35.66 -7.02
CA VAL A 35 -12.40 -35.94 -6.28
C VAL A 35 -11.68 -36.98 -7.13
N THR A 36 -10.70 -36.54 -7.91
CA THR A 36 -9.80 -37.45 -8.59
C THR A 36 -9.10 -38.24 -7.49
N PRO A 37 -9.30 -39.57 -7.37
CA PRO A 37 -8.59 -40.33 -6.36
C PRO A 37 -7.10 -40.26 -6.69
N THR A 38 -6.35 -39.55 -5.90
CA THR A 38 -4.90 -39.54 -5.99
C THR A 38 -4.39 -40.68 -5.11
N VAL A 39 -3.68 -41.61 -5.73
CA VAL A 39 -3.02 -42.71 -5.05
C VAL A 39 -1.79 -42.14 -4.34
N GLY A 40 -1.65 -42.41 -3.05
CA GLY A 40 -0.52 -42.02 -2.23
C GLY A 40 -0.91 -41.34 -0.92
N ASP A 41 0.00 -41.35 0.04
CA ASP A 41 -0.14 -40.64 1.31
C ASP A 41 0.19 -39.17 1.09
N ARG A 42 -0.82 -38.30 1.17
CA ARG A 42 -0.67 -36.86 0.97
C ARG A 42 -0.13 -36.24 2.23
N GLN A 43 1.11 -35.79 2.19
CA GLN A 43 1.62 -34.89 3.21
C GLN A 43 1.27 -33.46 2.85
N PRO A 44 0.51 -32.72 3.71
CA PRO A 44 0.20 -31.32 3.46
C PRO A 44 1.51 -30.50 3.38
N ILE A 45 1.76 -29.86 2.25
CA ILE A 45 2.93 -28.99 2.09
C ILE A 45 2.89 -27.84 3.08
N LEU A 46 1.71 -27.42 3.50
CA LEU A 46 1.46 -26.33 4.44
C LEU A 46 1.36 -26.79 5.91
N SER A 47 1.55 -28.08 6.22
CA SER A 47 1.40 -28.61 7.59
C SER A 47 2.35 -27.94 8.60
N ARG A 48 3.49 -27.43 8.18
CA ARG A 48 4.41 -26.66 9.03
C ARG A 48 3.88 -25.25 9.35
N ILE A 49 3.06 -24.66 8.46
CA ILE A 49 2.44 -23.36 8.65
C ILE A 49 1.21 -23.48 9.54
N GLU A 50 0.44 -24.57 9.40
CA GLU A 50 -0.78 -24.84 10.17
C GLU A 50 -0.50 -25.24 11.62
N THR A 51 0.66 -25.80 11.93
CA THR A 51 1.04 -26.16 13.30
C THR A 51 1.44 -24.97 14.18
N GLY A 52 1.48 -23.74 13.62
CA GLY A 52 1.93 -22.55 14.35
C GLY A 52 3.40 -22.61 14.79
N ALA A 53 3.88 -21.55 15.35
CA ALA A 53 5.20 -21.51 15.98
C ALA A 53 5.13 -22.31 17.29
N LYS A 54 5.80 -23.46 17.34
CA LYS A 54 5.99 -24.22 18.60
C LYS A 54 7.27 -23.71 19.26
N VAL A 55 7.16 -23.38 20.55
CA VAL A 55 8.32 -23.05 21.36
C VAL A 55 9.21 -24.28 21.43
N ASP A 56 10.49 -24.12 21.13
CA ASP A 56 11.48 -25.17 21.33
C ASP A 56 11.51 -25.54 22.83
N PRO A 57 11.29 -26.83 23.20
CA PRO A 57 11.31 -27.22 24.61
C PRO A 57 12.61 -26.84 25.33
N ALA A 58 13.74 -26.80 24.62
CA ALA A 58 15.03 -26.37 25.18
C ALA A 58 15.04 -24.88 25.56
N LEU A 59 14.18 -24.05 24.96
CA LEU A 59 14.06 -22.63 25.23
C LEU A 59 12.92 -22.29 26.20
N ALA A 60 12.12 -23.25 26.63
CA ALA A 60 10.96 -23.02 27.49
C ALA A 60 11.33 -22.40 28.85
N SER A 61 12.55 -22.62 29.35
CA SER A 61 13.06 -22.04 30.59
C SER A 61 13.79 -20.70 30.42
N VAL A 62 13.98 -20.24 29.17
CA VAL A 62 14.67 -18.97 28.90
C VAL A 62 13.73 -17.80 29.20
N SER A 63 14.09 -16.98 30.16
CA SER A 63 13.33 -15.77 30.47
C SER A 63 13.51 -14.73 29.37
N VAL A 64 12.40 -14.31 28.77
CA VAL A 64 12.39 -13.21 27.81
C VAL A 64 12.32 -11.90 28.57
N VAL A 65 13.41 -11.14 28.56
CA VAL A 65 13.46 -9.80 29.15
C VAL A 65 13.18 -8.78 28.06
N LEU A 66 12.01 -8.13 28.11
CA LEU A 66 11.69 -7.02 27.21
C LEU A 66 12.31 -5.73 27.74
N PRO A 67 12.90 -4.89 26.89
CA PRO A 67 13.30 -3.55 27.31
C PRO A 67 12.08 -2.75 27.77
N PRO A 68 12.28 -1.72 28.64
CA PRO A 68 11.19 -0.86 29.04
C PRO A 68 10.45 -0.25 27.84
N ALA A 69 9.13 -0.14 27.96
CA ALA A 69 8.32 0.50 26.93
C ALA A 69 8.68 2.00 26.81
N GLN A 70 8.89 2.47 25.60
CA GLN A 70 9.26 3.85 25.30
C GLN A 70 8.14 4.58 24.57
N ALA A 71 7.85 5.82 25.00
CA ALA A 71 6.91 6.68 24.30
C ALA A 71 7.49 7.09 22.93
N ASN A 72 6.65 7.06 21.91
CA ASN A 72 7.03 7.45 20.56
C ASN A 72 6.43 8.83 20.23
N ALA A 73 7.28 9.82 19.98
CA ALA A 73 6.87 11.17 19.65
C ALA A 73 6.53 11.36 18.15
N SER A 74 6.94 10.42 17.30
CA SER A 74 6.75 10.51 15.83
C SER A 74 6.64 9.14 15.18
N TRP A 75 5.97 9.09 14.05
CA TRP A 75 5.92 7.95 13.14
C TRP A 75 6.29 8.47 11.75
N ALA A 76 7.54 8.92 11.63
CA ALA A 76 7.98 9.82 10.57
C ALA A 76 8.04 9.19 9.17
N GLN A 77 8.13 7.86 9.08
CA GLN A 77 8.25 7.15 7.80
C GLN A 77 7.39 5.88 7.82
N ALA A 78 7.16 5.28 6.67
CA ALA A 78 6.50 3.98 6.58
C ALA A 78 7.25 2.94 7.43
N GLY A 79 6.54 2.25 8.34
CA GLY A 79 7.16 1.40 9.36
C GLY A 79 7.80 2.18 10.51
N GLY A 80 7.56 3.50 10.59
CA GLY A 80 7.88 4.38 11.70
C GLY A 80 9.18 5.16 11.54
N ASN A 81 10.28 4.53 11.24
CA ASN A 81 11.60 5.13 10.99
C ASN A 81 12.26 4.55 9.74
N ALA A 82 13.44 5.03 9.36
CA ALA A 82 14.16 4.56 8.19
C ALA A 82 14.51 3.07 8.26
N GLY A 83 14.89 2.57 9.43
CA GLY A 83 15.24 1.16 9.64
C GLY A 83 14.06 0.21 9.73
N LYS A 84 12.82 0.71 9.69
CA LYS A 84 11.56 -0.05 9.82
C LYS A 84 11.50 -0.90 11.10
N SER A 85 12.23 -0.52 12.10
CA SER A 85 12.31 -1.21 13.38
C SER A 85 12.17 -0.24 14.53
N TYR A 86 11.14 -0.45 15.32
CA TYR A 86 10.98 0.14 16.64
C TYR A 86 11.13 -0.96 17.70
N GLY A 87 11.71 -0.61 18.83
CA GLY A 87 11.75 -1.50 19.98
C GLY A 87 10.37 -1.67 20.63
N HIS A 88 10.34 -1.78 21.93
CA HIS A 88 9.10 -1.88 22.70
C HIS A 88 8.47 -0.49 22.84
N LEU A 89 7.39 -0.25 22.08
CA LEU A 89 6.66 1.03 22.12
C LEU A 89 5.65 1.06 23.27
N ALA A 90 5.55 2.19 23.95
CA ALA A 90 4.50 2.42 24.93
C ALA A 90 3.17 2.69 24.23
N LEU A 91 2.14 1.95 24.61
CA LEU A 91 0.77 2.14 24.15
C LEU A 91 -0.17 2.08 25.37
N ALA A 92 -1.20 2.91 25.39
CA ALA A 92 -2.23 2.84 26.39
C ALA A 92 -2.96 1.48 26.35
N THR A 93 -3.30 0.91 27.51
CA THR A 93 -4.04 -0.36 27.62
C THR A 93 -5.43 -0.27 26.99
N SER A 94 -6.02 0.91 26.93
CA SER A 94 -7.32 1.20 26.34
C SER A 94 -7.23 2.42 25.43
N PRO A 95 -6.74 2.28 24.19
CA PRO A 95 -6.66 3.40 23.26
C PRO A 95 -8.06 3.86 22.85
N THR A 96 -8.26 5.18 22.85
CA THR A 96 -9.50 5.82 22.39
C THR A 96 -9.23 6.57 21.09
N ARG A 97 -10.27 6.71 20.26
CA ARG A 97 -10.18 7.50 19.03
C ARG A 97 -10.06 8.99 19.37
N ALA A 98 -8.96 9.61 18.95
CA ALA A 98 -8.75 11.05 19.13
C ALA A 98 -9.59 11.87 18.12
N PHE A 99 -9.55 11.50 16.84
CA PHE A 99 -10.29 12.19 15.76
C PHE A 99 -10.49 11.26 14.55
N THR A 100 -11.24 11.74 13.59
CA THR A 100 -11.36 11.14 12.23
C THR A 100 -11.19 12.25 11.21
N VAL A 101 -10.44 11.98 10.14
CA VAL A 101 -10.27 12.90 9.00
C VAL A 101 -10.53 12.15 7.72
N ASP A 102 -11.10 12.86 6.73
CA ASP A 102 -11.38 12.32 5.42
C ASP A 102 -10.32 12.78 4.43
N ILE A 103 -9.86 11.84 3.59
CA ILE A 103 -8.98 12.08 2.45
C ILE A 103 -9.66 11.55 1.20
N GLU A 104 -9.49 12.27 0.09
CA GLU A 104 -10.16 11.95 -1.18
C GLU A 104 -9.35 10.98 -2.04
N GLY A 105 -9.95 10.61 -3.18
CA GLY A 105 -9.28 9.86 -4.24
C GLY A 105 -9.31 8.34 -4.10
N ALA A 106 -9.74 7.79 -2.98
CA ALA A 106 -9.84 6.34 -2.79
C ALA A 106 -11.05 5.74 -3.53
N SER A 107 -10.87 4.57 -4.12
CA SER A 107 -11.94 3.77 -4.73
C SER A 107 -11.56 2.30 -4.75
N ASN A 108 -12.48 1.40 -5.16
CA ASN A 108 -12.18 -0.03 -5.30
C ASN A 108 -11.01 -0.32 -6.26
N ARG A 109 -10.76 0.56 -7.23
CA ARG A 109 -9.66 0.47 -8.20
C ARG A 109 -8.42 1.27 -7.79
N ARG A 110 -8.57 2.30 -6.96
CA ARG A 110 -7.50 3.17 -6.47
C ARG A 110 -7.49 3.09 -4.95
N ARG A 111 -6.71 2.18 -4.41
CA ARG A 111 -6.57 2.01 -2.97
C ARG A 111 -5.42 2.87 -2.46
N LEU A 112 -5.53 3.30 -1.21
CA LEU A 112 -4.41 3.92 -0.52
C LEU A 112 -3.25 2.91 -0.44
N GLY A 113 -2.09 3.32 -0.94
CA GLY A 113 -0.92 2.45 -1.00
C GLY A 113 -0.11 2.47 0.29
N ALA A 114 -0.08 3.59 0.99
CA ALA A 114 0.77 3.80 2.14
C ALA A 114 -0.01 4.25 3.38
N ALA A 115 0.50 3.86 4.54
CA ALA A 115 0.02 4.36 5.82
C ALA A 115 0.39 5.83 6.00
N PRO A 116 -0.41 6.61 6.75
CA PRO A 116 -0.05 7.97 7.12
C PRO A 116 1.20 7.99 8.01
N VAL A 117 1.92 9.12 7.97
CA VAL A 117 3.09 9.36 8.81
C VAL A 117 2.87 10.57 9.71
N VAL A 118 3.56 10.59 10.86
CA VAL A 118 3.44 11.66 11.86
C VAL A 118 4.82 12.20 12.18
N GLY A 119 4.99 13.51 12.03
CA GLY A 119 6.22 14.20 12.37
C GLY A 119 6.02 15.71 12.43
N GLY A 120 6.81 16.41 13.23
CA GLY A 120 6.70 17.86 13.40
C GLY A 120 5.33 18.34 13.88
N GLY A 121 4.59 17.53 14.64
CA GLY A 121 3.25 17.84 15.13
C GLY A 121 2.14 17.71 14.07
N ASN A 122 2.44 17.20 12.89
CA ASN A 122 1.48 16.98 11.80
C ASN A 122 1.35 15.50 11.44
N LEU A 123 0.17 15.12 10.97
CA LEU A 123 -0.12 13.86 10.29
C LEU A 123 -0.18 14.13 8.78
N TYR A 124 0.54 13.34 8.01
CA TYR A 124 0.60 13.43 6.55
C TYR A 124 0.03 12.18 5.92
N ALA A 125 -0.85 12.34 4.94
CA ALA A 125 -1.46 11.24 4.20
C ALA A 125 -1.58 11.59 2.71
N VAL A 126 -1.17 10.65 1.84
CA VAL A 126 -1.34 10.77 0.39
C VAL A 126 -2.63 10.07 -0.01
N GLY A 127 -3.52 10.78 -0.69
CA GLY A 127 -4.77 10.26 -1.20
C GLY A 127 -4.59 9.34 -2.42
N GLY A 128 -5.64 8.62 -2.78
CA GLY A 128 -5.65 7.77 -3.99
C GLY A 128 -5.60 8.56 -5.32
N ASP A 129 -5.65 9.86 -5.26
CA ASP A 129 -5.49 10.84 -6.35
C ASP A 129 -4.07 11.44 -6.42
N GLY A 130 -3.17 11.03 -5.51
CA GLY A 130 -1.81 11.54 -5.39
C GLY A 130 -1.71 12.87 -4.63
N VAL A 131 -2.79 13.34 -4.01
CA VAL A 131 -2.80 14.59 -3.23
C VAL A 131 -2.28 14.33 -1.82
N LEU A 132 -1.29 15.09 -1.38
CA LEU A 132 -0.77 15.05 -0.01
C LEU A 132 -1.58 16.00 0.88
N ASN A 133 -2.08 15.47 1.98
CA ASN A 133 -2.82 16.21 3.00
C ASN A 133 -2.03 16.26 4.30
N ALA A 134 -1.96 17.42 4.92
CA ALA A 134 -1.39 17.63 6.24
C ALA A 134 -2.47 18.05 7.24
N PHE A 135 -2.50 17.37 8.37
CA PHE A 135 -3.42 17.62 9.46
C PHE A 135 -2.64 17.84 10.76
N ASP A 136 -3.18 18.61 11.65
CA ASP A 136 -2.69 18.69 13.01
C ASP A 136 -2.80 17.30 13.68
N ALA A 137 -1.71 16.79 14.23
CA ALA A 137 -1.66 15.44 14.78
C ALA A 137 -2.45 15.27 16.09
N GLN A 138 -2.83 16.35 16.77
CA GLN A 138 -3.60 16.31 18.02
C GLN A 138 -5.09 16.48 17.77
N THR A 139 -5.46 17.40 16.86
CA THR A 139 -6.86 17.82 16.66
C THR A 139 -7.49 17.26 15.39
N GLY A 140 -6.70 16.80 14.43
CA GLY A 140 -7.16 16.41 13.08
C GLY A 140 -7.50 17.61 12.18
N ALA A 141 -7.28 18.85 12.61
CA ALA A 141 -7.54 20.03 11.81
C ALA A 141 -6.63 20.05 10.56
N ARG A 142 -7.20 20.27 9.38
CA ARG A 142 -6.43 20.35 8.15
C ARG A 142 -5.54 21.60 8.17
N ARG A 143 -4.24 21.42 8.00
CA ARG A 143 -3.23 22.50 7.96
C ARG A 143 -3.05 23.02 6.54
N TRP A 144 -2.77 22.12 5.61
CA TRP A 144 -2.59 22.43 4.19
C TRP A 144 -2.77 21.17 3.32
N THR A 145 -2.85 21.39 2.02
CA THR A 145 -2.96 20.35 1.00
C THR A 145 -2.03 20.69 -0.15
N TYR A 146 -1.34 19.70 -0.69
CA TYR A 146 -0.52 19.85 -1.88
C TYR A 146 -1.04 18.93 -2.99
N ASN A 147 -1.37 19.53 -4.14
CA ASN A 147 -1.75 18.82 -5.35
C ASN A 147 -0.57 18.84 -6.34
N PRO A 148 -0.02 17.68 -6.76
CA PRO A 148 1.13 17.61 -7.66
C PRO A 148 0.83 18.06 -9.09
N GLY A 149 -0.42 18.37 -9.45
CA GLY A 149 -0.81 18.82 -10.79
C GLY A 149 -0.72 17.71 -11.83
N ILE A 150 -1.20 16.51 -11.49
CA ILE A 150 -1.19 15.35 -12.41
C ILE A 150 -2.15 15.59 -13.57
N GLU A 151 -1.66 15.42 -14.81
CA GLU A 151 -2.44 15.51 -16.04
C GLU A 151 -3.66 14.57 -16.02
N SER A 152 -4.77 14.99 -16.66
CA SER A 152 -6.04 14.27 -16.60
C SER A 152 -5.94 12.82 -17.06
N GLU A 153 -5.15 12.56 -18.08
CA GLU A 153 -4.90 11.25 -18.68
C GLU A 153 -4.16 10.31 -17.71
N LEU A 154 -3.31 10.86 -16.83
CA LEU A 154 -2.51 10.13 -15.85
C LEU A 154 -3.18 9.99 -14.48
N LYS A 155 -4.26 10.74 -14.21
CA LYS A 155 -5.00 10.66 -12.94
C LYS A 155 -5.44 9.24 -12.55
N PRO A 156 -5.87 8.36 -13.49
CA PRO A 156 -6.19 6.98 -13.13
C PRO A 156 -5.00 6.19 -12.57
N SER A 157 -3.77 6.60 -12.89
CA SER A 157 -2.52 5.96 -12.45
C SER A 157 -1.86 6.68 -11.26
N ALA A 158 -2.44 7.75 -10.75
CA ALA A 158 -1.89 8.57 -9.66
C ALA A 158 -1.82 7.84 -8.30
N PHE A 159 -2.61 6.78 -8.13
CA PHE A 159 -2.68 6.02 -6.88
C PHE A 159 -1.36 5.33 -6.51
N GLY A 160 -1.16 5.11 -5.24
CA GLY A 160 0.08 4.60 -4.67
C GLY A 160 0.98 5.74 -4.22
N GLY A 161 2.23 5.41 -3.93
CA GLY A 161 3.12 6.35 -3.28
C GLY A 161 2.79 6.54 -1.79
N GLY A 162 3.43 7.49 -1.16
CA GLY A 162 3.21 7.81 0.25
C GLY A 162 4.08 8.98 0.68
N ALA A 163 4.09 9.21 1.99
CA ALA A 163 4.86 10.30 2.57
C ALA A 163 5.93 9.81 3.55
N ALA A 164 6.94 10.64 3.79
CA ALA A 164 7.90 10.55 4.88
C ALA A 164 8.24 11.95 5.37
N TYR A 165 8.45 12.09 6.67
CA TYR A 165 8.87 13.35 7.30
C TYR A 165 10.32 13.24 7.77
N ASP A 166 11.10 14.29 7.58
CA ASP A 166 12.43 14.41 8.12
C ASP A 166 12.82 15.89 8.26
N ASP A 167 13.27 16.28 9.43
CA ASP A 167 13.83 17.61 9.75
C ASP A 167 13.11 18.80 9.10
N GLY A 168 11.80 18.94 9.40
CA GLY A 168 10.99 20.06 8.91
C GLY A 168 10.59 20.00 7.44
N LYS A 169 10.89 18.90 6.76
CA LYS A 169 10.49 18.61 5.38
C LYS A 169 9.59 17.40 5.33
N VAL A 170 8.68 17.39 4.38
CA VAL A 170 7.91 16.19 4.03
C VAL A 170 8.20 15.83 2.58
N TYR A 171 8.50 14.57 2.37
CA TYR A 171 8.78 14.00 1.06
C TYR A 171 7.62 13.13 0.65
N MET A 172 7.17 13.25 -0.59
CA MET A 172 6.10 12.39 -1.11
C MET A 172 6.50 11.76 -2.44
N THR A 173 5.92 10.61 -2.68
CA THR A 173 5.93 9.91 -3.97
C THR A 173 4.51 9.75 -4.47
N ASP A 174 4.31 9.62 -5.78
CA ASP A 174 3.02 9.30 -6.38
C ASP A 174 3.12 8.21 -7.46
N GLY A 175 1.95 7.70 -7.85
CA GLY A 175 1.84 6.62 -8.82
C GLY A 175 2.23 6.98 -10.25
N VAL A 176 2.54 8.23 -10.55
CA VAL A 176 3.04 8.66 -11.87
C VAL A 176 4.54 8.95 -11.89
N GLY A 177 5.22 8.75 -10.74
CA GLY A 177 6.67 8.80 -10.63
C GLY A 177 7.24 10.11 -10.11
N ASN A 178 6.42 11.03 -9.60
CA ASN A 178 6.93 12.24 -8.96
C ASN A 178 7.51 11.93 -7.57
N VAL A 179 8.63 12.57 -7.27
CA VAL A 179 9.19 12.72 -5.93
C VAL A 179 9.22 14.22 -5.63
N VAL A 180 8.61 14.60 -4.51
CA VAL A 180 8.46 16.02 -4.15
C VAL A 180 8.90 16.22 -2.71
N ALA A 181 9.73 17.20 -2.46
CA ALA A 181 10.00 17.68 -1.10
C ALA A 181 9.26 19.00 -0.86
N LEU A 182 8.62 19.07 0.28
CA LEU A 182 7.86 20.24 0.70
C LEU A 182 8.29 20.70 2.10
N ASN A 183 8.14 21.99 2.35
CA ASN A 183 8.24 22.51 3.71
C ASN A 183 7.07 21.97 4.54
N ALA A 184 7.36 21.32 5.65
CA ALA A 184 6.37 20.63 6.49
C ALA A 184 5.36 21.59 7.14
N ALA A 185 5.76 22.84 7.42
CA ALA A 185 4.89 23.82 8.06
C ALA A 185 3.91 24.47 7.08
N SER A 186 4.35 24.74 5.84
CA SER A 186 3.59 25.53 4.87
C SER A 186 3.02 24.71 3.67
N GLY A 187 3.57 23.52 3.40
CA GLY A 187 3.25 22.76 2.19
C GLY A 187 3.86 23.34 0.91
N SER A 188 4.74 24.35 1.01
CA SER A 188 5.42 24.92 -0.16
C SER A 188 6.46 23.95 -0.71
N VAL A 189 6.50 23.83 -2.05
CA VAL A 189 7.45 22.94 -2.74
C VAL A 189 8.87 23.48 -2.60
N LEU A 190 9.79 22.64 -2.15
CA LEU A 190 11.23 22.90 -2.12
C LEU A 190 11.86 22.42 -3.43
N TRP A 191 11.54 21.21 -3.85
CA TRP A 191 11.93 20.66 -5.13
C TRP A 191 10.93 19.56 -5.58
N LYS A 192 10.89 19.31 -6.89
CA LYS A 192 10.10 18.27 -7.52
C LYS A 192 10.90 17.66 -8.66
N VAL A 193 11.03 16.32 -8.66
CA VAL A 193 11.72 15.55 -9.70
C VAL A 193 10.90 14.32 -10.09
N LYS A 194 11.22 13.76 -11.25
CA LYS A 194 10.66 12.52 -11.74
C LYS A 194 11.81 11.63 -12.21
N PRO A 195 12.42 10.82 -11.32
CA PRO A 195 13.63 10.07 -11.65
C PRO A 195 13.34 8.94 -12.67
N SER A 196 12.17 8.32 -12.62
CA SER A 196 11.78 7.26 -13.54
C SER A 196 10.24 7.06 -13.57
N GLY A 197 9.79 5.81 -13.78
CA GLY A 197 8.40 5.39 -13.86
C GLY A 197 7.62 5.44 -12.54
N PRO A 198 6.49 4.73 -12.45
CA PRO A 198 5.59 4.77 -11.31
C PRO A 198 6.27 4.40 -9.99
N LEU A 199 6.00 5.20 -8.95
CA LEU A 199 6.44 4.97 -7.57
C LEU A 199 5.22 4.56 -6.74
N ARG A 200 5.17 3.30 -6.30
CA ARG A 200 4.02 2.77 -5.56
C ARG A 200 4.22 2.79 -4.05
N GLY A 201 5.47 2.83 -3.59
CA GLY A 201 5.83 2.86 -2.18
C GLY A 201 6.15 4.25 -1.66
N SER A 202 6.14 4.39 -0.33
CA SER A 202 6.61 5.60 0.34
C SER A 202 8.11 5.78 0.19
N PRO A 203 8.63 7.03 0.17
CA PRO A 203 10.05 7.27 0.22
C PRO A 203 10.62 6.90 1.60
N THR A 204 11.91 6.59 1.65
CA THR A 204 12.67 6.43 2.90
C THR A 204 13.79 7.45 2.92
N ILE A 205 13.93 8.16 4.05
CA ILE A 205 14.92 9.21 4.24
C ILE A 205 15.97 8.73 5.22
N ALA A 206 17.23 8.68 4.78
CA ALA A 206 18.37 8.39 5.63
C ALA A 206 19.65 8.93 4.99
N PHE A 207 20.67 9.22 5.78
CA PHE A 207 22.01 9.60 5.34
C PHE A 207 22.03 10.79 4.38
N GLY A 208 21.09 11.75 4.51
CA GLY A 208 20.96 12.87 3.59
C GLY A 208 20.38 12.53 2.21
N SER A 209 19.83 11.32 2.05
CA SER A 209 19.26 10.82 0.80
C SER A 209 17.79 10.44 0.96
N VAL A 210 17.06 10.53 -0.15
CA VAL A 210 15.69 10.06 -0.34
C VAL A 210 15.75 8.81 -1.21
N PHE A 211 15.44 7.65 -0.63
CA PHE A 211 15.40 6.39 -1.33
C PHE A 211 13.98 6.10 -1.82
N VAL A 212 13.85 5.84 -3.12
CA VAL A 212 12.58 5.48 -3.75
C VAL A 212 12.76 4.26 -4.64
N MET A 213 11.71 3.43 -4.73
CA MET A 213 11.71 2.24 -5.58
C MET A 213 10.59 2.36 -6.61
N THR A 214 10.94 2.10 -7.86
CA THR A 214 9.99 2.10 -8.98
C THR A 214 9.30 0.74 -9.13
N GLN A 215 8.21 0.73 -9.86
CA GLN A 215 7.43 -0.49 -10.13
C GLN A 215 8.23 -1.54 -10.93
N ASP A 216 9.24 -1.13 -11.69
CA ASP A 216 10.16 -1.97 -12.46
C ASP A 216 11.45 -2.34 -11.70
N ASN A 217 11.39 -2.33 -10.36
CA ASN A 217 12.45 -2.76 -9.44
C ASN A 217 13.76 -1.97 -9.56
N GLN A 218 13.68 -0.69 -9.90
CA GLN A 218 14.83 0.21 -9.80
C GLN A 218 14.77 0.96 -8.48
N ILE A 219 15.89 1.06 -7.79
CA ILE A 219 16.05 1.90 -6.62
C ILE A 219 16.87 3.14 -6.98
N PHE A 220 16.40 4.29 -6.55
CA PHE A 220 17.09 5.57 -6.68
C PHE A 220 17.42 6.14 -5.32
N ALA A 221 18.63 6.68 -5.18
CA ALA A 221 18.99 7.59 -4.11
C ALA A 221 19.03 9.01 -4.67
N LEU A 222 18.19 9.87 -4.11
CA LEU A 222 18.14 11.29 -4.47
C LEU A 222 18.72 12.10 -3.31
N ASN A 223 19.40 13.18 -3.61
CA ASN A 223 19.86 14.12 -2.60
C ASN A 223 18.63 14.77 -1.92
N SER A 224 18.57 14.73 -0.59
CA SER A 224 17.43 15.29 0.15
C SER A 224 17.32 16.82 0.08
N ALA A 225 18.39 17.52 -0.30
CA ALA A 225 18.39 18.97 -0.39
C ALA A 225 17.79 19.50 -1.70
N ASP A 226 18.04 18.83 -2.83
CA ASP A 226 17.70 19.33 -4.17
C ASP A 226 17.04 18.30 -5.11
N GLY A 227 16.95 17.03 -4.68
CA GLY A 227 16.36 15.95 -5.48
C GLY A 227 17.24 15.41 -6.60
N SER A 228 18.49 15.83 -6.72
CA SER A 228 19.42 15.30 -7.73
C SER A 228 19.70 13.81 -7.50
N VAL A 229 19.79 13.04 -8.59
CA VAL A 229 20.12 11.61 -8.51
C VAL A 229 21.57 11.43 -8.09
N GLN A 230 21.79 10.77 -6.97
CA GLN A 230 23.13 10.42 -6.47
C GLN A 230 23.60 9.09 -7.06
N TRP A 231 22.72 8.09 -7.06
CA TRP A 231 22.93 6.79 -7.68
C TRP A 231 21.60 6.10 -7.98
N GLN A 232 21.65 5.10 -8.84
CA GLN A 232 20.54 4.19 -9.11
C GLN A 232 21.08 2.76 -9.27
N GLU A 233 20.25 1.79 -8.89
CA GLU A 233 20.54 0.36 -9.02
C GLU A 233 19.29 -0.40 -9.45
N SER A 234 19.48 -1.53 -10.13
CA SER A 234 18.40 -2.42 -10.55
C SER A 234 18.39 -3.67 -9.69
N GLY A 235 17.29 -3.94 -9.01
CA GLY A 235 17.15 -5.10 -8.13
C GLY A 235 17.01 -6.45 -8.83
N SER A 236 16.67 -6.45 -10.14
CA SER A 236 16.45 -7.67 -10.92
C SER A 236 16.81 -7.47 -12.38
N SER A 237 17.34 -8.49 -13.01
CA SER A 237 17.55 -8.56 -14.47
C SER A 237 16.25 -8.81 -15.25
N THR A 238 15.15 -9.13 -14.57
CA THR A 238 13.83 -9.34 -15.19
C THR A 238 12.97 -8.10 -15.03
N GLN A 239 12.20 -7.75 -16.07
CA GLN A 239 11.23 -6.64 -16.05
C GLN A 239 9.94 -6.99 -15.28
N ALA A 240 9.90 -8.11 -14.57
CA ALA A 240 8.77 -8.49 -13.74
C ALA A 240 8.72 -7.61 -12.49
N GLY A 241 7.94 -6.53 -12.55
CA GLY A 241 7.72 -5.63 -11.43
C GLY A 241 6.79 -6.24 -10.38
N VAL A 242 7.07 -5.98 -9.12
CA VAL A 242 6.15 -6.28 -8.02
C VAL A 242 5.18 -5.12 -7.87
N PHE A 243 3.88 -5.42 -7.92
CA PHE A 243 2.82 -4.43 -7.67
C PHE A 243 2.70 -4.17 -6.15
N GLY A 244 3.84 -3.91 -5.52
CA GLY A 244 3.96 -3.72 -4.08
C GLY A 244 4.09 -2.26 -3.68
N VAL A 245 3.79 -1.97 -2.42
CA VAL A 245 3.90 -0.65 -1.79
C VAL A 245 5.03 -0.61 -0.76
N ALA A 246 5.99 -1.53 -0.87
CA ALA A 246 7.11 -1.59 0.05
C ALA A 246 7.96 -0.31 -0.06
N ALA A 247 8.36 0.23 1.08
CA ALA A 247 9.34 1.30 1.17
C ALA A 247 10.70 0.68 1.50
N PRO A 248 11.81 1.12 0.91
CA PRO A 248 13.15 0.66 1.28
C PRO A 248 13.39 0.82 2.79
N ALA A 249 14.17 -0.07 3.39
CA ALA A 249 14.69 0.10 4.75
C ALA A 249 16.13 0.62 4.67
N ALA A 250 16.49 1.54 5.57
CA ALA A 250 17.84 2.10 5.60
C ALA A 250 18.37 2.21 7.03
N GLY A 251 19.59 1.76 7.25
CA GLY A 251 20.26 1.80 8.55
C GLY A 251 21.71 1.40 8.46
N GLN A 252 22.55 1.93 9.33
CA GLN A 252 23.99 1.59 9.41
C GLN A 252 24.73 1.65 8.07
N GLY A 253 24.43 2.66 7.26
CA GLY A 253 25.04 2.84 5.94
C GLY A 253 24.56 1.88 4.85
N THR A 254 23.57 1.04 5.14
CA THR A 254 23.02 0.04 4.21
C THR A 254 21.57 0.39 3.87
N VAL A 255 21.18 0.16 2.60
CA VAL A 255 19.80 0.24 2.13
C VAL A 255 19.35 -1.13 1.65
N ILE A 256 18.19 -1.56 2.09
CA ILE A 256 17.57 -2.85 1.72
C ILE A 256 16.24 -2.53 1.02
N ALA A 257 16.09 -3.02 -0.21
CA ALA A 257 14.86 -2.94 -1.00
C ALA A 257 14.48 -4.35 -1.47
N GLY A 258 13.16 -4.68 -1.46
CA GLY A 258 12.66 -6.01 -1.82
C GLY A 258 11.25 -5.93 -2.41
#